data_d9cb0fe17196d45f7bd4168bef786c85
#
_entry.id   d9cb0fe17196d45f7bd4168bef786c85
#
_cell.length_a   1.000
_cell.length_b   1.000
_cell.length_c   1.000
_cell.angle_alpha   90.00
_cell.angle_beta   90.00
_cell.angle_gamma   90.00
#
_symmetry.space_group_name_H-M   'P 1'
#
loop_
_entity.id
_entity.type
_entity.pdbx_description
1 polymer ?
#
loop_
_entity_poly.entity_id
_entity_poly.type
_entity_poly.pdbx_seq_one_letter_code
_entity_poly.pdbx_strand_id
1 'polypeptide(L)'
;MIGDRVKLIRKELKMTQEQLAQHFGIGKAALSMIETGKSGLSTRNKNVLVQDLNVNPEWLESGNGQMFNSEPDFTPFRLRTDNSLPMQSVPLYSREGTAGLVPLFNEKEETTPINYIHIPNLPKCDGAIYIVGDSMYPLLKSGDIVLYKQLQDLDSIFWGDMYLLSIDLDGEEYITVKYIQKSDREGYVKLVSQNPHHADKDIEMSRIRAIALVKASIRMNSLR
;
A
#
# COMPACT_ATOMS: atom_id res chain seq x y z
N MET A 1 27.60 29.29 -26.05
CA MET A 1 27.04 28.67 -27.29
C MET A 1 26.22 27.41 -26.90
N ILE A 2 25.32 26.94 -27.76
CA ILE A 2 24.49 25.76 -27.47
C ILE A 2 25.34 24.48 -27.23
N GLY A 3 26.46 24.35 -27.97
CA GLY A 3 27.39 23.22 -27.78
C GLY A 3 28.02 23.15 -26.39
N ASP A 4 28.38 24.28 -25.83
CA ASP A 4 28.93 24.34 -24.45
C ASP A 4 27.87 23.85 -23.45
N ARG A 5 26.59 24.19 -23.66
CA ARG A 5 25.49 23.73 -22.82
C ARG A 5 25.26 22.24 -22.94
N VAL A 6 25.32 21.66 -24.13
CA VAL A 6 25.29 20.20 -24.33
C VAL A 6 26.42 19.50 -23.56
N LYS A 7 27.62 20.06 -23.61
CA LYS A 7 28.78 19.55 -22.85
C LYS A 7 28.57 19.64 -21.33
N LEU A 8 27.94 20.73 -20.84
CA LEU A 8 27.60 20.89 -19.42
C LEU A 8 26.56 19.87 -18.97
N ILE A 9 25.47 19.68 -19.75
CA ILE A 9 24.44 18.67 -19.49
C ILE A 9 25.09 17.28 -19.35
N ARG A 10 25.91 16.89 -20.31
CA ARG A 10 26.60 15.61 -20.29
C ARG A 10 27.45 15.41 -19.03
N LYS A 11 28.17 16.44 -18.61
CA LYS A 11 29.01 16.39 -17.41
C LYS A 11 28.17 16.26 -16.15
N GLU A 12 27.07 17.01 -16.06
CA GLU A 12 26.16 16.97 -14.92
C GLU A 12 25.50 15.60 -14.77
N LEU A 13 25.12 15.00 -15.90
CA LEU A 13 24.59 13.63 -15.96
C LEU A 13 25.69 12.56 -15.81
N LYS A 14 26.96 12.96 -15.59
CA LYS A 14 28.13 12.06 -15.45
C LYS A 14 28.29 11.09 -16.63
N MET A 15 27.86 11.51 -17.83
CA MET A 15 27.95 10.70 -19.06
C MET A 15 29.27 10.93 -19.77
N THR A 16 29.79 9.87 -20.42
CA THR A 16 30.86 9.98 -21.41
C THR A 16 30.30 10.52 -22.73
N GLN A 17 31.17 11.04 -23.62
CA GLN A 17 30.74 11.43 -24.96
C GLN A 17 30.09 10.27 -25.74
N GLU A 18 30.55 9.06 -25.53
CA GLU A 18 30.03 7.87 -26.18
C GLU A 18 28.60 7.55 -25.73
N GLN A 19 28.31 7.65 -24.44
CA GLN A 19 26.99 7.43 -23.86
C GLN A 19 25.97 8.47 -24.35
N LEU A 20 26.32 9.76 -24.35
CA LEU A 20 25.40 10.79 -24.87
C LEU A 20 25.21 10.67 -26.39
N ALA A 21 26.27 10.29 -27.13
CA ALA A 21 26.17 10.05 -28.56
C ALA A 21 25.21 8.87 -28.85
N GLN A 22 25.20 7.82 -28.07
CA GLN A 22 24.22 6.71 -28.16
C GLN A 22 22.79 7.19 -27.95
N HIS A 23 22.53 8.04 -26.96
CA HIS A 23 21.20 8.65 -26.77
C HIS A 23 20.74 9.45 -27.98
N PHE A 24 21.65 10.15 -28.62
CA PHE A 24 21.35 10.90 -29.85
C PHE A 24 21.25 10.01 -31.12
N GLY A 25 21.69 8.75 -31.02
CA GLY A 25 21.81 7.87 -32.20
C GLY A 25 22.85 8.35 -33.22
N ILE A 26 23.96 8.98 -32.74
CA ILE A 26 25.06 9.50 -33.57
C ILE A 26 26.42 8.95 -33.09
N GLY A 27 27.43 9.10 -33.91
CA GLY A 27 28.80 8.74 -33.51
C GLY A 27 29.44 9.75 -32.57
N LYS A 28 30.39 9.30 -31.71
CA LYS A 28 31.15 10.13 -30.77
C LYS A 28 31.79 11.35 -31.44
N ALA A 29 32.34 11.19 -32.64
CA ALA A 29 32.97 12.28 -33.41
C ALA A 29 31.96 13.39 -33.75
N ALA A 30 30.71 13.02 -34.11
CA ALA A 30 29.65 13.99 -34.40
C ALA A 30 29.23 14.74 -33.12
N LEU A 31 29.11 14.08 -31.97
CA LEU A 31 28.85 14.73 -30.69
C LEU A 31 29.97 15.71 -30.32
N SER A 32 31.24 15.33 -30.51
CA SER A 32 32.38 16.21 -30.27
C SER A 32 32.32 17.48 -31.12
N MET A 33 31.87 17.38 -32.37
CA MET A 33 31.67 18.55 -33.25
C MET A 33 30.52 19.45 -32.76
N ILE A 34 29.45 18.87 -32.20
CA ILE A 34 28.35 19.63 -31.59
C ILE A 34 28.86 20.35 -30.35
N GLU A 35 29.54 19.65 -29.40
CA GLU A 35 30.05 20.22 -28.17
C GLU A 35 31.10 21.34 -28.42
N THR A 36 31.84 21.28 -29.49
CA THR A 36 32.82 22.32 -29.88
C THR A 36 32.24 23.44 -30.76
N GLY A 37 30.94 23.37 -31.04
CA GLY A 37 30.24 24.37 -31.88
C GLY A 37 30.55 24.31 -33.37
N LYS A 38 31.30 23.27 -33.84
CA LYS A 38 31.60 23.06 -35.27
C LYS A 38 30.41 22.50 -36.04
N SER A 39 29.42 21.92 -35.33
CA SER A 39 28.17 21.45 -35.88
C SER A 39 27.01 21.93 -35.04
N GLY A 40 25.86 22.22 -35.67
CA GLY A 40 24.64 22.60 -34.94
C GLY A 40 23.96 21.42 -34.28
N LEU A 41 23.18 21.68 -33.24
CA LEU A 41 22.31 20.69 -32.57
C LEU A 41 21.01 20.52 -33.37
N SER A 42 20.75 19.34 -33.89
CA SER A 42 19.52 19.05 -34.63
C SER A 42 18.26 19.11 -33.75
N THR A 43 17.09 19.38 -34.35
CA THR A 43 15.80 19.37 -33.65
C THR A 43 15.54 18.02 -32.95
N ARG A 44 15.90 16.90 -33.60
CA ARG A 44 15.79 15.57 -33.03
C ARG A 44 16.62 15.46 -31.73
N ASN A 45 17.86 15.90 -31.75
CA ASN A 45 18.74 15.81 -30.55
C ASN A 45 18.32 16.79 -29.46
N LYS A 46 17.71 17.93 -29.79
CA LYS A 46 17.09 18.82 -28.84
C LYS A 46 15.92 18.12 -28.12
N ASN A 47 15.07 17.44 -28.89
CA ASN A 47 13.95 16.70 -28.31
C ASN A 47 14.41 15.58 -27.35
N VAL A 48 15.49 14.86 -27.70
CA VAL A 48 16.08 13.86 -26.81
C VAL A 48 16.54 14.50 -25.48
N LEU A 49 17.21 15.66 -25.54
CA LEU A 49 17.63 16.36 -24.31
C LEU A 49 16.43 16.78 -23.45
N VAL A 50 15.37 17.28 -24.07
CA VAL A 50 14.20 17.79 -23.35
C VAL A 50 13.31 16.66 -22.82
N GLN A 51 13.01 15.65 -23.64
CA GLN A 51 12.04 14.61 -23.30
C GLN A 51 12.68 13.44 -22.52
N ASP A 52 13.87 12.99 -22.93
CA ASP A 52 14.49 11.80 -22.36
C ASP A 52 15.41 12.15 -21.17
N LEU A 53 16.05 13.33 -21.22
CA LEU A 53 17.00 13.76 -20.19
C LEU A 53 16.49 14.94 -19.33
N ASN A 54 15.21 15.30 -19.45
CA ASN A 54 14.52 16.32 -18.67
C ASN A 54 15.20 17.71 -18.65
N VAL A 55 15.89 18.04 -19.72
CA VAL A 55 16.58 19.35 -19.86
C VAL A 55 15.56 20.46 -20.10
N ASN A 56 15.70 21.57 -19.40
CA ASN A 56 14.87 22.75 -19.61
C ASN A 56 15.15 23.37 -21.00
N PRO A 57 14.15 23.46 -21.90
CA PRO A 57 14.32 23.98 -23.24
C PRO A 57 14.75 25.44 -23.25
N GLU A 58 14.27 26.27 -22.32
CA GLU A 58 14.66 27.67 -22.22
C GLU A 58 16.14 27.80 -21.85
N TRP A 59 16.61 27.03 -20.88
CA TRP A 59 18.02 26.98 -20.51
C TRP A 59 18.89 26.46 -21.66
N LEU A 60 18.42 25.43 -22.38
CA LEU A 60 19.15 24.88 -23.52
C LEU A 60 19.33 25.94 -24.65
N GLU A 61 18.35 26.80 -24.91
CA GLU A 61 18.40 27.83 -25.95
C GLU A 61 19.07 29.12 -25.51
N SER A 62 18.74 29.63 -24.29
CA SER A 62 19.21 30.94 -23.85
C SER A 62 20.32 30.85 -22.80
N GLY A 63 20.34 29.80 -21.98
CA GLY A 63 21.16 29.69 -20.79
C GLY A 63 20.53 30.26 -19.54
N ASN A 64 19.30 30.79 -19.62
CA ASN A 64 18.57 31.35 -18.49
C ASN A 64 17.77 30.28 -17.75
N GLY A 65 17.66 30.40 -16.43
CA GLY A 65 16.92 29.46 -15.59
C GLY A 65 17.75 28.25 -15.14
N GLN A 66 17.05 27.19 -14.76
CA GLN A 66 17.70 25.94 -14.32
C GLN A 66 17.93 25.02 -15.51
N MET A 67 19.05 24.28 -15.48
CA MET A 67 19.50 23.36 -16.53
C MET A 67 18.49 22.23 -16.80
N PHE A 68 17.89 21.70 -15.75
CA PHE A 68 16.85 20.67 -15.85
C PHE A 68 15.51 21.25 -15.43
N ASN A 69 14.44 20.74 -16.03
CA ASN A 69 13.13 21.03 -15.50
C ASN A 69 13.11 20.54 -14.05
N SER A 70 12.73 21.38 -13.12
CA SER A 70 12.33 20.90 -11.81
C SER A 70 11.23 19.86 -12.07
N GLU A 71 11.35 18.68 -11.47
CA GLU A 71 10.17 17.82 -11.34
C GLU A 71 9.03 18.74 -10.93
N PRO A 72 7.84 18.62 -11.56
CA PRO A 72 6.73 19.45 -11.12
C PRO A 72 6.73 19.31 -9.62
N ASP A 73 6.88 20.43 -8.94
CA ASP A 73 6.85 20.50 -7.49
C ASP A 73 5.40 20.16 -7.12
N PHE A 74 5.07 18.87 -7.25
CA PHE A 74 3.97 18.31 -6.52
C PHE A 74 4.41 18.48 -5.07
N THR A 75 4.20 19.69 -4.58
CA THR A 75 4.12 19.86 -3.15
C THR A 75 3.01 18.89 -2.77
N PRO A 76 3.33 17.70 -2.22
CA PRO A 76 2.27 16.82 -1.77
C PRO A 76 1.49 17.70 -0.82
N PHE A 77 0.17 17.85 -1.07
CA PHE A 77 -0.70 18.66 -0.24
C PHE A 77 -0.56 18.10 1.18
N ARG A 78 0.39 18.65 1.93
CA ARG A 78 0.60 18.32 3.35
C ARG A 78 -0.52 18.99 4.09
N LEU A 79 -1.51 18.22 4.45
CA LEU A 79 -2.43 18.65 5.49
C LEU A 79 -1.60 19.15 6.66
N ARG A 80 -1.99 20.26 7.30
CA ARG A 80 -1.33 20.81 8.48
C ARG A 80 -1.16 19.81 9.64
N THR A 81 -1.82 18.66 9.54
CA THR A 81 -1.77 17.50 10.43
C THR A 81 -0.71 16.47 10.07
N ASP A 82 0.06 16.64 8.97
CA ASP A 82 1.17 15.78 8.59
C ASP A 82 2.44 15.98 9.45
N ASN A 83 2.26 16.41 10.69
CA ASN A 83 3.25 16.15 11.71
C ASN A 83 3.37 14.62 11.81
N SER A 84 4.53 14.11 11.46
CA SER A 84 4.95 12.72 11.49
C SER A 84 4.23 11.87 12.55
N LEU A 85 3.00 11.47 12.27
CA LEU A 85 2.34 10.46 13.08
C LEU A 85 3.10 9.16 12.80
N PRO A 86 3.51 8.42 13.81
CA PRO A 86 4.27 7.21 13.63
C PRO A 86 3.47 6.28 12.70
N MET A 87 4.04 5.98 11.55
CA MET A 87 3.45 5.07 10.58
C MET A 87 3.52 3.67 11.16
N GLN A 88 2.39 3.10 11.52
CA GLN A 88 2.35 1.74 12.02
C GLN A 88 2.58 0.76 10.87
N SER A 89 3.48 -0.21 11.08
CA SER A 89 3.67 -1.37 10.21
C SER A 89 2.80 -2.51 10.76
N VAL A 90 1.72 -2.83 10.05
CA VAL A 90 0.77 -3.89 10.46
C VAL A 90 1.09 -5.16 9.68
N PRO A 91 1.44 -6.28 10.34
CA PRO A 91 1.71 -7.54 9.66
C PRO A 91 0.44 -8.08 8.99
N LEU A 92 0.57 -8.50 7.73
CA LEU A 92 -0.49 -9.15 6.96
C LEU A 92 -0.24 -10.65 6.91
N TYR A 93 -1.26 -11.42 7.25
CA TYR A 93 -1.22 -12.87 7.26
C TYR A 93 -2.12 -13.49 6.18
N SER A 94 -1.70 -14.64 5.66
CA SER A 94 -2.56 -15.47 4.82
C SER A 94 -3.34 -16.45 5.68
N ARG A 95 -4.62 -16.64 5.36
CA ARG A 95 -5.44 -17.66 6.03
C ARG A 95 -4.93 -19.09 5.80
N GLU A 96 -4.34 -19.34 4.62
CA GLU A 96 -3.78 -20.64 4.25
C GLU A 96 -2.45 -20.94 4.93
N GLY A 97 -1.71 -19.90 5.29
CA GLY A 97 -0.42 -20.00 5.96
C GLY A 97 -0.52 -20.04 7.50
N THR A 98 -1.71 -19.84 8.04
CA THR A 98 -1.96 -19.87 9.50
C THR A 98 -2.80 -21.11 9.81
N ALA A 99 -2.37 -21.91 10.77
CA ALA A 99 -3.16 -23.07 11.26
C ALA A 99 -4.40 -22.62 12.08
N GLY A 100 -4.95 -21.43 11.79
CA GLY A 100 -6.08 -20.82 12.48
C GLY A 100 -5.79 -19.44 13.05
N LEU A 101 -6.76 -18.79 13.74
CA LEU A 101 -6.56 -17.52 14.44
C LEU A 101 -5.89 -17.71 15.79
N VAL A 102 -6.09 -18.84 16.46
CA VAL A 102 -5.53 -19.08 17.79
C VAL A 102 -4.01 -19.07 17.76
N PRO A 103 -3.32 -19.77 16.82
CA PRO A 103 -1.88 -19.65 16.65
C PRO A 103 -1.42 -18.23 16.32
N LEU A 104 -2.20 -17.53 15.48
CA LEU A 104 -1.89 -16.17 15.09
C LEU A 104 -1.92 -15.18 16.29
N PHE A 105 -2.76 -15.44 17.28
CA PHE A 105 -2.90 -14.61 18.46
C PHE A 105 -2.00 -15.08 19.63
N ASN A 106 -1.32 -16.20 19.46
CA ASN A 106 -0.43 -16.74 20.48
C ASN A 106 1.01 -16.29 20.21
N GLU A 107 1.55 -15.42 21.04
CA GLU A 107 2.92 -14.90 20.92
C GLU A 107 4.01 -15.99 20.95
N LYS A 108 3.67 -17.22 21.33
CA LYS A 108 4.60 -18.36 21.39
C LYS A 108 4.75 -19.09 20.06
N GLU A 109 3.87 -18.85 19.10
CA GLU A 109 3.94 -19.48 17.78
C GLU A 109 4.45 -18.46 16.75
N GLU A 110 5.60 -18.76 16.15
CA GLU A 110 6.19 -17.93 15.10
C GLU A 110 5.38 -18.03 13.79
N THR A 111 4.34 -17.21 13.68
CA THR A 111 3.61 -17.07 12.42
C THR A 111 4.27 -16.01 11.57
N THR A 112 4.80 -16.40 10.41
CA THR A 112 5.49 -15.47 9.51
C THR A 112 4.47 -14.66 8.68
N PRO A 113 4.47 -13.33 8.77
CA PRO A 113 3.61 -12.50 7.94
C PRO A 113 4.05 -12.58 6.47
N ILE A 114 3.08 -12.58 5.55
CA ILE A 114 3.36 -12.58 4.09
C ILE A 114 3.74 -11.19 3.57
N ASN A 115 3.33 -10.13 4.27
CA ASN A 115 3.62 -8.75 3.93
C ASN A 115 3.35 -7.82 5.13
N TYR A 116 3.57 -6.51 4.94
CA TYR A 116 3.24 -5.48 5.91
C TYR A 116 2.43 -4.36 5.27
N ILE A 117 1.44 -3.85 6.01
CA ILE A 117 0.57 -2.75 5.57
C ILE A 117 0.98 -1.47 6.31
N HIS A 118 1.17 -0.40 5.54
CA HIS A 118 1.55 0.91 6.06
C HIS A 118 0.49 1.93 5.62
N ILE A 119 -0.34 2.37 6.55
CA ILE A 119 -1.36 3.39 6.31
C ILE A 119 -1.16 4.53 7.32
N PRO A 120 -1.03 5.78 6.86
CA PRO A 120 -0.97 6.94 7.75
C PRO A 120 -2.24 7.03 8.60
N ASN A 121 -2.10 7.43 9.87
CA ASN A 121 -3.22 7.63 10.80
C ASN A 121 -4.08 6.38 11.07
N LEU A 122 -3.57 5.19 10.78
CA LEU A 122 -4.27 3.96 11.09
C LEU A 122 -4.41 3.83 12.62
N PRO A 123 -5.60 3.49 13.15
CA PRO A 123 -5.74 3.08 14.56
C PRO A 123 -4.79 1.94 14.89
N LYS A 124 -4.35 1.82 16.15
CA LYS A 124 -3.47 0.72 16.56
C LYS A 124 -4.12 -0.63 16.23
N CYS A 125 -3.44 -1.41 15.39
CA CYS A 125 -3.80 -2.75 14.96
C CYS A 125 -2.67 -3.72 15.30
N ASP A 126 -3.03 -4.96 15.60
CA ASP A 126 -2.06 -6.01 15.92
C ASP A 126 -1.76 -6.89 14.71
N GLY A 127 -2.66 -6.90 13.71
CA GLY A 127 -2.48 -7.63 12.47
C GLY A 127 -3.55 -7.35 11.42
N ALA A 128 -3.36 -7.95 10.27
CA ALA A 128 -4.29 -7.92 9.15
C ALA A 128 -4.41 -9.32 8.53
N ILE A 129 -5.59 -9.66 8.02
CA ILE A 129 -5.85 -10.95 7.39
C ILE A 129 -6.84 -10.81 6.23
N TYR A 130 -6.67 -11.64 5.20
CA TYR A 130 -7.66 -11.77 4.15
C TYR A 130 -8.92 -12.49 4.66
N ILE A 131 -10.08 -11.96 4.30
CA ILE A 131 -11.35 -12.61 4.63
C ILE A 131 -11.88 -13.43 3.46
N VAL A 132 -12.65 -14.47 3.80
CA VAL A 132 -13.32 -15.34 2.85
C VAL A 132 -14.78 -15.45 3.25
N GLY A 133 -15.67 -15.54 2.27
CA GLY A 133 -17.11 -15.63 2.47
C GLY A 133 -17.83 -14.33 2.15
N ASP A 134 -19.15 -14.37 2.23
CA ASP A 134 -20.07 -13.29 1.82
C ASP A 134 -20.99 -12.83 2.96
N SER A 135 -20.80 -13.35 4.17
CA SER A 135 -21.71 -13.05 5.29
C SER A 135 -21.74 -11.56 5.68
N MET A 136 -20.70 -10.80 5.32
CA MET A 136 -20.61 -9.37 5.56
C MET A 136 -20.80 -8.53 4.29
N TYR A 137 -21.25 -9.14 3.19
CA TYR A 137 -21.60 -8.45 1.95
C TYR A 137 -22.80 -7.49 2.17
N PRO A 138 -22.81 -6.27 1.60
CA PRO A 138 -21.84 -5.67 0.68
C PRO A 138 -20.67 -4.95 1.39
N LEU A 139 -20.68 -4.87 2.71
CA LEU A 139 -19.69 -4.13 3.49
C LEU A 139 -18.29 -4.72 3.31
N LEU A 140 -18.17 -6.05 3.47
CA LEU A 140 -16.94 -6.79 3.18
C LEU A 140 -17.21 -7.86 2.13
N LYS A 141 -16.24 -8.06 1.24
CA LYS A 141 -16.27 -9.11 0.19
C LYS A 141 -15.14 -10.09 0.41
N SER A 142 -15.33 -11.31 -0.07
CA SER A 142 -14.24 -12.29 -0.14
C SER A 142 -13.03 -11.70 -0.88
N GLY A 143 -11.84 -11.81 -0.28
CA GLY A 143 -10.61 -11.18 -0.77
C GLY A 143 -10.32 -9.79 -0.21
N ASP A 144 -11.25 -9.15 0.51
CA ASP A 144 -10.95 -7.94 1.28
C ASP A 144 -10.00 -8.29 2.43
N ILE A 145 -9.23 -7.29 2.88
CA ILE A 145 -8.36 -7.42 4.05
C ILE A 145 -9.01 -6.71 5.22
N VAL A 146 -9.06 -7.33 6.37
CA VAL A 146 -9.44 -6.68 7.63
C VAL A 146 -8.22 -6.49 8.51
N LEU A 147 -8.11 -5.28 9.10
CA LEU A 147 -7.11 -4.94 10.10
C LEU A 147 -7.78 -5.01 11.46
N TYR A 148 -7.13 -5.69 12.38
CA TYR A 148 -7.75 -6.03 13.66
C TYR A 148 -6.88 -5.68 14.85
N LYS A 149 -7.54 -5.51 16.01
CA LYS A 149 -6.91 -5.45 17.31
C LYS A 149 -7.43 -6.62 18.17
N GLN A 150 -6.51 -7.45 18.61
CA GLN A 150 -6.81 -8.59 19.47
C GLN A 150 -7.42 -8.14 20.81
N LEU A 151 -8.43 -8.86 21.27
CA LEU A 151 -8.96 -8.75 22.62
C LEU A 151 -8.42 -9.91 23.47
N GLN A 152 -8.07 -9.59 24.69
CA GLN A 152 -7.55 -10.58 25.63
C GLN A 152 -8.65 -11.29 26.42
N ASP A 153 -9.82 -10.66 26.54
CA ASP A 153 -10.97 -11.16 27.25
C ASP A 153 -12.29 -10.83 26.54
N LEU A 154 -13.33 -11.59 26.85
CA LEU A 154 -14.67 -11.41 26.31
C LEU A 154 -15.46 -10.28 27.01
N ASP A 155 -15.00 -9.83 28.19
CA ASP A 155 -15.64 -8.73 28.89
C ASP A 155 -15.41 -7.38 28.23
N SER A 156 -14.39 -7.32 27.37
CA SER A 156 -14.05 -6.13 26.54
C SER A 156 -14.87 -6.01 25.25
N ILE A 157 -15.92 -6.82 25.07
CA ILE A 157 -16.78 -6.75 23.88
C ILE A 157 -17.68 -5.52 23.92
N PHE A 158 -17.60 -4.69 22.88
CA PHE A 158 -18.58 -3.64 22.59
C PHE A 158 -19.69 -4.21 21.69
N TRP A 159 -20.92 -4.22 22.22
CA TRP A 159 -22.07 -4.77 21.51
C TRP A 159 -22.40 -3.94 20.26
N GLY A 160 -22.54 -4.62 19.14
CA GLY A 160 -22.82 -3.97 17.84
C GLY A 160 -21.59 -3.71 16.99
N ASP A 161 -20.38 -3.86 17.54
CA ASP A 161 -19.14 -3.73 16.78
C ASP A 161 -18.83 -5.01 15.98
N MET A 162 -17.95 -4.87 15.00
CA MET A 162 -17.52 -5.94 14.11
C MET A 162 -16.28 -6.63 14.63
N TYR A 163 -16.31 -7.95 14.68
CA TYR A 163 -15.23 -8.78 15.20
C TYR A 163 -14.82 -9.87 14.23
N LEU A 164 -13.51 -10.09 14.18
CA LEU A 164 -12.91 -11.30 13.62
C LEU A 164 -12.88 -12.35 14.71
N LEU A 165 -13.45 -13.52 14.43
CA LEU A 165 -13.72 -14.58 15.41
C LEU A 165 -13.13 -15.90 14.95
N SER A 166 -12.56 -16.65 15.89
CA SER A 166 -12.35 -18.10 15.79
C SER A 166 -13.33 -18.80 16.73
N ILE A 167 -14.15 -19.69 16.18
CA ILE A 167 -15.21 -20.41 16.89
C ILE A 167 -14.95 -21.89 16.76
N ASP A 168 -15.06 -22.60 17.87
CA ASP A 168 -15.06 -24.07 17.88
C ASP A 168 -16.45 -24.60 17.46
N LEU A 169 -16.49 -25.31 16.36
CA LEU A 169 -17.68 -26.03 15.93
C LEU A 169 -17.35 -27.53 15.92
N ASP A 170 -17.60 -28.16 17.07
CA ASP A 170 -17.44 -29.62 17.26
C ASP A 170 -16.01 -30.14 16.96
N GLY A 171 -15.01 -29.35 17.33
CA GLY A 171 -13.58 -29.66 17.14
C GLY A 171 -12.97 -29.04 15.87
N GLU A 172 -13.78 -28.46 14.99
CA GLU A 172 -13.30 -27.72 13.84
C GLU A 172 -13.26 -26.20 14.13
N GLU A 173 -12.21 -25.54 13.68
CA GLU A 173 -12.10 -24.08 13.79
C GLU A 173 -12.84 -23.38 12.67
N TYR A 174 -13.79 -22.53 13.02
CA TYR A 174 -14.51 -21.68 12.08
C TYR A 174 -14.12 -20.22 12.25
N ILE A 175 -13.41 -19.67 11.25
CA ILE A 175 -12.98 -18.26 11.22
C ILE A 175 -14.00 -17.44 10.45
N THR A 176 -14.54 -16.39 11.09
CA THR A 176 -15.54 -15.51 10.50
C THR A 176 -15.43 -14.08 10.97
N VAL A 177 -16.02 -13.16 10.21
CA VAL A 177 -16.25 -11.77 10.64
C VAL A 177 -17.74 -11.57 10.81
N LYS A 178 -18.16 -11.05 11.98
CA LYS A 178 -19.55 -10.80 12.34
C LYS A 178 -19.68 -9.56 13.22
N TYR A 179 -20.86 -8.99 13.28
CA TYR A 179 -21.22 -8.13 14.40
C TYR A 179 -21.54 -9.01 15.60
N ILE A 180 -21.13 -8.58 16.79
CA ILE A 180 -21.52 -9.26 18.04
C ILE A 180 -22.56 -8.41 18.74
N GLN A 181 -23.70 -9.01 19.03
CA GLN A 181 -24.76 -8.42 19.81
C GLN A 181 -25.01 -9.25 21.08
N LYS A 182 -25.65 -8.62 22.05
CA LYS A 182 -26.07 -9.31 23.27
C LYS A 182 -27.16 -10.34 22.93
N SER A 183 -26.98 -11.58 23.36
CA SER A 183 -28.02 -12.60 23.25
C SER A 183 -29.00 -12.47 24.41
N ASP A 184 -30.25 -12.91 24.24
CA ASP A 184 -31.25 -13.06 25.30
C ASP A 184 -30.94 -14.27 26.20
N ARG A 185 -29.99 -15.12 25.80
CA ARG A 185 -29.54 -16.29 26.55
C ARG A 185 -28.28 -15.96 27.33
N GLU A 186 -28.29 -16.24 28.62
CA GLU A 186 -27.11 -16.09 29.48
C GLU A 186 -25.97 -17.00 29.04
N GLY A 187 -24.74 -16.46 28.97
CA GLY A 187 -23.55 -17.18 28.48
C GLY A 187 -23.45 -17.27 26.98
N TYR A 188 -24.34 -16.62 26.20
CA TYR A 188 -24.35 -16.60 24.75
C TYR A 188 -24.11 -15.19 24.17
N VAL A 189 -23.56 -15.13 22.98
CA VAL A 189 -23.54 -13.94 22.13
C VAL A 189 -24.32 -14.21 20.85
N LYS A 190 -24.96 -13.18 20.29
CA LYS A 190 -25.60 -13.23 19.01
C LYS A 190 -24.65 -12.75 17.92
N LEU A 191 -24.34 -13.60 16.97
CA LEU A 191 -23.58 -13.27 15.77
C LEU A 191 -24.51 -12.82 14.67
N VAL A 192 -24.32 -11.58 14.21
CA VAL A 192 -25.17 -10.94 13.20
C VAL A 192 -24.36 -10.71 11.94
N SER A 193 -24.94 -11.07 10.81
CA SER A 193 -24.37 -10.87 9.48
C SER A 193 -24.84 -9.54 8.89
N GLN A 194 -23.99 -8.90 8.07
CA GLN A 194 -24.43 -7.76 7.26
C GLN A 194 -25.27 -8.23 6.07
N ASN A 195 -24.98 -9.41 5.52
CA ASN A 195 -25.71 -9.99 4.43
C ASN A 195 -27.03 -10.62 4.95
N PRO A 196 -28.20 -10.14 4.53
CA PRO A 196 -29.49 -10.62 5.03
C PRO A 196 -29.80 -12.07 4.64
N HIS A 197 -29.05 -12.68 3.72
CA HIS A 197 -29.19 -14.09 3.37
C HIS A 197 -28.60 -15.03 4.45
N HIS A 198 -27.84 -14.48 5.39
CA HIS A 198 -27.29 -15.24 6.50
C HIS A 198 -28.06 -14.92 7.78
N ALA A 199 -28.74 -15.91 8.32
CA ALA A 199 -29.48 -15.77 9.58
C ALA A 199 -28.54 -15.54 10.77
N ASP A 200 -29.02 -14.78 11.75
CA ASP A 200 -28.33 -14.60 13.02
C ASP A 200 -28.20 -15.91 13.77
N LYS A 201 -27.14 -16.05 14.55
CA LYS A 201 -26.88 -17.28 15.31
C LYS A 201 -26.39 -16.95 16.72
N ASP A 202 -27.03 -17.54 17.74
CA ASP A 202 -26.52 -17.54 19.10
C ASP A 202 -25.41 -18.58 19.24
N ILE A 203 -24.27 -18.16 19.77
CA ILE A 203 -23.11 -18.99 20.03
C ILE A 203 -22.76 -18.87 21.51
N GLU A 204 -22.50 -20.00 22.16
CA GLU A 204 -21.98 -20.03 23.51
C GLU A 204 -20.60 -19.38 23.58
N MET A 205 -20.40 -18.47 24.56
CA MET A 205 -19.16 -17.73 24.69
C MET A 205 -17.93 -18.63 24.87
N SER A 206 -18.13 -19.79 25.52
CA SER A 206 -17.10 -20.82 25.70
C SER A 206 -16.54 -21.40 24.39
N ARG A 207 -17.31 -21.32 23.29
CA ARG A 207 -16.87 -21.77 21.98
C ARG A 207 -16.01 -20.75 21.20
N ILE A 208 -15.92 -19.51 21.70
CA ILE A 208 -15.07 -18.49 21.08
C ILE A 208 -13.64 -18.71 21.57
N ARG A 209 -12.77 -19.16 20.68
CA ARG A 209 -11.36 -19.43 20.97
C ARG A 209 -10.46 -18.22 20.80
N ALA A 210 -10.81 -17.33 19.88
CA ALA A 210 -10.07 -16.09 19.63
C ALA A 210 -11.02 -15.01 19.13
N ILE A 211 -10.78 -13.78 19.55
CA ILE A 211 -11.60 -12.61 19.18
C ILE A 211 -10.71 -11.39 18.95
N ALA A 212 -10.99 -10.65 17.89
CA ALA A 212 -10.33 -9.39 17.62
C ALA A 212 -11.32 -8.36 17.05
N LEU A 213 -11.22 -7.13 17.52
CA LEU A 213 -12.02 -6.01 17.04
C LEU A 213 -11.53 -5.59 15.66
N VAL A 214 -12.38 -5.53 14.67
CA VAL A 214 -12.05 -5.01 13.33
C VAL A 214 -11.95 -3.49 13.41
N LYS A 215 -10.78 -2.96 13.07
CA LYS A 215 -10.47 -1.52 13.16
C LYS A 215 -10.55 -0.83 11.80
N ALA A 216 -10.27 -1.55 10.72
CA ALA A 216 -10.30 -1.04 9.36
C ALA A 216 -10.45 -2.20 8.36
N SER A 217 -10.81 -1.87 7.13
CA SER A 217 -10.81 -2.81 6.02
C SER A 217 -10.21 -2.18 4.76
N ILE A 218 -9.60 -3.00 3.93
CA ILE A 218 -9.04 -2.60 2.64
C ILE A 218 -9.69 -3.43 1.56
N ARG A 219 -10.24 -2.77 0.56
CA ARG A 219 -10.78 -3.39 -0.65
C ARG A 219 -9.92 -3.03 -1.84
N MET A 220 -9.47 -4.04 -2.57
CA MET A 220 -8.83 -3.85 -3.85
C MET A 220 -9.86 -4.02 -4.96
N ASN A 221 -10.11 -2.94 -5.70
CA ASN A 221 -10.96 -2.99 -6.88
C ASN A 221 -10.03 -3.12 -8.10
N SER A 222 -9.82 -4.35 -8.60
CA SER A 222 -9.13 -4.51 -9.87
C SER A 222 -10.06 -4.08 -10.99
N LEU A 223 -9.73 -3.00 -11.66
CA LEU A 223 -10.29 -2.67 -12.97
C LEU A 223 -9.66 -3.63 -13.97
N ARG A 224 -10.39 -4.62 -14.44
CA ARG A 224 -10.06 -5.43 -15.61
C ARG A 224 -10.95 -5.00 -16.75
#